data_f7a37b17f48bfc92f7fa712d8dd3c11f
#
_entry.id   f7a37b17f48bfc92f7fa712d8dd3c11f
#
_cell.length_a   1.000
_cell.length_b   1.000
_cell.length_c   1.000
_cell.angle_alpha   90.00
_cell.angle_beta   90.00
_cell.angle_gamma   90.00
#
_symmetry.space_group_name_H-M   'P 1'
#
loop_
_entity.id
_entity.type
_entity.pdbx_description
1 polymer ?
#
loop_
_entity_poly.entity_id
_entity_poly.type
_entity_poly.pdbx_seq_one_letter_code
_entity_poly.pdbx_strand_id
1 'polypeptide(L)'
;MGKYFGTDGFRGEANVNLTVDHAFKVGRFLGWYYGRDKEDGKAKIVIGKDTRRSSYMFEYSLVAGLTASGADVYLLHVTTTPSVSYIARTEDFDCGIMISASHNPFYDNGIKLINSKGEKMREDVISEIEKYLDGEPENIPYATKENIGCTVDHTAGRNRYMGYLMSLAIYSFKGMRIGLDAANGSAWTLAKAVFDALGAKTYVINASPDGTNINTNCGSTHIEGLQDLVKREHLDACLLYTSPSPRDTERSR
;
A
#
# COMPACT_ATOMS: atom_id res chain seq x y z
N MET A 1 -19.31 5.79 10.23
CA MET A 1 -18.17 6.22 9.42
C MET A 1 -17.35 7.14 10.29
N GLY A 2 -16.05 6.89 10.44
CA GLY A 2 -15.18 7.69 11.27
C GLY A 2 -15.00 9.12 10.74
N LYS A 3 -14.43 9.98 11.55
CA LYS A 3 -14.14 11.38 11.19
C LYS A 3 -13.03 11.48 10.13
N TYR A 4 -12.00 10.64 10.25
CA TYR A 4 -10.81 10.63 9.40
C TYR A 4 -10.76 9.39 8.51
N PHE A 5 -11.10 8.22 9.05
CA PHE A 5 -11.01 6.95 8.34
C PHE A 5 -12.35 6.57 7.71
N GLY A 6 -12.38 6.53 6.39
CA GLY A 6 -13.49 5.98 5.61
C GLY A 6 -13.33 4.47 5.37
N THR A 7 -14.14 3.93 4.43
CA THR A 7 -14.12 2.52 4.06
C THR A 7 -12.74 2.03 3.60
N ASP A 8 -11.98 2.89 2.92
CA ASP A 8 -10.69 2.57 2.30
C ASP A 8 -9.48 3.25 2.98
N GLY A 9 -9.60 3.58 4.26
CA GLY A 9 -8.56 4.25 5.03
C GLY A 9 -8.76 5.77 5.14
N PHE A 10 -7.75 6.46 5.63
CA PHE A 10 -7.73 7.91 5.73
C PHE A 10 -7.23 8.48 4.40
N ARG A 11 -8.13 9.07 3.60
CA ARG A 11 -7.82 9.66 2.29
C ARG A 11 -8.03 11.17 2.29
N GLY A 12 -7.21 11.87 1.53
CA GLY A 12 -7.34 13.30 1.31
C GLY A 12 -6.26 13.86 0.41
N GLU A 13 -6.42 15.10 -0.01
CA GLU A 13 -5.37 15.85 -0.69
C GLU A 13 -4.18 16.02 0.25
N ALA A 14 -2.98 15.70 -0.26
CA ALA A 14 -1.75 15.69 0.52
C ALA A 14 -1.40 17.09 1.03
N ASN A 15 -1.13 17.20 2.33
CA ASN A 15 -0.89 18.44 3.08
C ASN A 15 -2.06 19.44 3.11
N VAL A 16 -3.26 19.02 2.69
CA VAL A 16 -4.50 19.78 2.84
C VAL A 16 -5.41 19.08 3.84
N ASN A 17 -5.96 17.92 3.48
CA ASN A 17 -6.84 17.14 4.34
C ASN A 17 -6.09 16.01 5.06
N LEU A 18 -5.09 15.41 4.42
CA LEU A 18 -4.17 14.43 4.99
C LEU A 18 -2.78 15.06 5.09
N THR A 19 -2.31 15.31 6.32
CA THR A 19 -1.05 16.02 6.58
C THR A 19 0.03 15.08 7.13
N VAL A 20 1.28 15.56 7.12
CA VAL A 20 2.40 14.86 7.77
C VAL A 20 2.18 14.66 9.27
N ASP A 21 1.51 15.62 9.95
CA ASP A 21 1.19 15.50 11.36
C ASP A 21 0.20 14.38 11.63
N HIS A 22 -0.80 14.21 10.76
CA HIS A 22 -1.71 13.07 10.83
C HIS A 22 -0.95 11.74 10.69
N ALA A 23 -0.06 11.64 9.70
CA ALA A 23 0.74 10.43 9.47
C ALA A 23 1.67 10.15 10.64
N PHE A 24 2.33 11.17 11.20
CA PHE A 24 3.17 11.04 12.39
C PHE A 24 2.37 10.53 13.58
N LYS A 25 1.22 11.13 13.87
CA LYS A 25 0.35 10.70 14.97
C LYS A 25 -0.17 9.27 14.78
N VAL A 26 -0.60 8.89 13.57
CA VAL A 26 -0.99 7.50 13.27
C VAL A 26 0.17 6.54 13.57
N GLY A 27 1.38 6.89 13.15
CA GLY A 27 2.58 6.11 13.48
C GLY A 27 2.83 6.03 14.99
N ARG A 28 2.76 7.15 15.70
CA ARG A 28 2.89 7.21 17.17
C ARG A 28 1.92 6.26 17.86
N PHE A 29 0.65 6.34 17.48
CA PHE A 29 -0.38 5.49 18.07
C PHE A 29 -0.13 4.00 17.82
N LEU A 30 0.10 3.62 16.57
CA LEU A 30 0.28 2.21 16.20
C LEU A 30 1.51 1.58 16.87
N GLY A 31 2.64 2.31 16.90
CA GLY A 31 3.85 1.83 17.57
C GLY A 31 3.63 1.56 19.06
N TRP A 32 2.98 2.49 19.74
CA TRP A 32 2.62 2.33 21.15
C TRP A 32 1.56 1.23 21.36
N TYR A 33 0.49 1.24 20.57
CA TYR A 33 -0.65 0.33 20.72
C TYR A 33 -0.23 -1.14 20.63
N TYR A 34 0.60 -1.46 19.64
CA TYR A 34 1.06 -2.84 19.45
C TYR A 34 2.30 -3.21 20.28
N GLY A 35 3.04 -2.22 20.80
CA GLY A 35 4.19 -2.47 21.66
C GLY A 35 3.86 -2.62 23.13
N ARG A 36 2.79 -1.97 23.63
CA ARG A 36 2.49 -1.83 25.04
C ARG A 36 2.34 -3.14 25.83
N ASP A 37 1.86 -4.20 25.15
CA ASP A 37 1.60 -5.49 25.78
C ASP A 37 2.68 -6.55 25.47
N LYS A 38 3.79 -6.14 24.85
CA LYS A 38 4.93 -7.01 24.53
C LYS A 38 6.02 -6.90 25.59
N GLU A 39 6.69 -8.01 25.89
CA GLU A 39 7.78 -8.07 26.88
C GLU A 39 8.94 -7.16 26.50
N ASP A 40 9.29 -7.08 25.21
CA ASP A 40 10.34 -6.21 24.68
C ASP A 40 9.83 -4.80 24.28
N GLY A 41 8.53 -4.57 24.40
CA GLY A 41 7.89 -3.31 24.01
C GLY A 41 7.92 -2.99 22.51
N LYS A 42 8.33 -3.94 21.65
CA LYS A 42 8.61 -3.69 20.23
C LYS A 42 7.52 -4.25 19.32
N ALA A 43 6.75 -3.36 18.72
CA ALA A 43 5.88 -3.70 17.60
C ALA A 43 6.69 -3.87 16.31
N LYS A 44 6.25 -4.77 15.43
CA LYS A 44 6.77 -4.96 14.08
C LYS A 44 5.74 -4.50 13.06
N ILE A 45 6.04 -3.44 12.33
CA ILE A 45 5.11 -2.83 11.39
C ILE A 45 5.71 -2.86 9.99
N VAL A 46 4.95 -3.36 9.01
CA VAL A 46 5.37 -3.38 7.61
C VAL A 46 4.69 -2.25 6.84
N ILE A 47 5.46 -1.51 6.03
CA ILE A 47 4.95 -0.38 5.23
C ILE A 47 5.23 -0.61 3.75
N GLY A 48 4.19 -0.42 2.93
CA GLY A 48 4.30 -0.29 1.48
C GLY A 48 3.69 1.02 1.00
N LYS A 49 4.09 1.47 -0.18
CA LYS A 49 3.60 2.70 -0.78
C LYS A 49 3.39 2.56 -2.29
N ASP A 50 2.59 3.46 -2.86
CA ASP A 50 2.52 3.63 -4.29
C ASP A 50 3.58 4.63 -4.81
N THR A 51 3.48 5.00 -6.07
CA THR A 51 4.47 5.81 -6.79
C THR A 51 4.29 7.31 -6.61
N ARG A 52 3.26 7.79 -5.90
CA ARG A 52 2.99 9.21 -5.68
C ARG A 52 4.16 9.90 -5.00
N ARG A 53 4.45 11.13 -5.39
CA ARG A 53 5.48 11.96 -4.75
C ARG A 53 5.23 12.10 -3.25
N SER A 54 3.98 12.34 -2.85
CA SER A 54 3.58 12.46 -1.45
C SER A 54 3.70 11.17 -0.64
N SER A 55 3.75 9.99 -1.29
CA SER A 55 3.89 8.70 -0.60
C SER A 55 5.23 8.59 0.15
N TYR A 56 6.29 9.17 -0.37
CA TYR A 56 7.59 9.24 0.33
C TYR A 56 7.53 10.11 1.58
N MET A 57 6.89 11.26 1.48
CA MET A 57 6.69 12.20 2.60
C MET A 57 5.90 11.53 3.73
N PHE A 58 4.79 10.86 3.41
CA PHE A 58 3.99 10.14 4.39
C PHE A 58 4.70 8.92 4.97
N GLU A 59 5.47 8.17 4.17
CA GLU A 59 6.29 7.07 4.67
C GLU A 59 7.27 7.55 5.74
N TYR A 60 8.03 8.61 5.47
CA TYR A 60 8.99 9.15 6.45
C TYR A 60 8.30 9.65 7.71
N SER A 61 7.13 10.26 7.58
CA SER A 61 6.37 10.75 8.73
C SER A 61 5.82 9.61 9.59
N LEU A 62 5.24 8.57 8.98
CA LEU A 62 4.80 7.35 9.66
C LEU A 62 5.99 6.66 10.37
N VAL A 63 7.11 6.50 9.66
CA VAL A 63 8.33 5.88 10.19
C VAL A 63 8.83 6.64 11.43
N ALA A 64 8.89 7.97 11.35
CA ALA A 64 9.30 8.79 12.50
C ALA A 64 8.37 8.60 13.70
N GLY A 65 7.06 8.55 13.48
CA GLY A 65 6.08 8.30 14.54
C GLY A 65 6.21 6.91 15.16
N LEU A 66 6.32 5.89 14.32
CA LEU A 66 6.45 4.48 14.73
C LEU A 66 7.72 4.25 15.56
N THR A 67 8.88 4.67 15.03
CA THR A 67 10.17 4.47 15.71
C THR A 67 10.27 5.28 16.99
N ALA A 68 9.69 6.48 17.03
CA ALA A 68 9.59 7.28 18.25
C ALA A 68 8.70 6.65 19.33
N SER A 69 7.89 5.66 18.99
CA SER A 69 7.08 4.85 19.91
C SER A 69 7.65 3.45 20.15
N GLY A 70 8.87 3.17 19.67
CA GLY A 70 9.58 1.92 19.91
C GLY A 70 9.31 0.82 18.86
N ALA A 71 8.48 1.05 17.85
CA ALA A 71 8.20 0.05 16.82
C ALA A 71 9.35 -0.10 15.82
N ASP A 72 9.66 -1.33 15.45
CA ASP A 72 10.54 -1.62 14.32
C ASP A 72 9.73 -1.62 13.02
N VAL A 73 10.22 -0.89 12.01
CA VAL A 73 9.51 -0.61 10.76
C VAL A 73 10.20 -1.27 9.58
N TYR A 74 9.46 -2.10 8.86
CA TYR A 74 9.95 -2.87 7.73
C TYR A 74 9.42 -2.26 6.42
N LEU A 75 10.32 -1.79 5.57
CA LEU A 75 9.98 -1.04 4.36
C LEU A 75 9.98 -1.95 3.13
N LEU A 76 8.79 -2.16 2.55
CA LEU A 76 8.63 -2.85 1.27
C LEU A 76 8.86 -1.90 0.08
N HIS A 77 8.96 -0.59 0.33
CA HIS A 77 9.02 0.44 -0.70
C HIS A 77 7.80 0.44 -1.63
N VAL A 78 8.01 0.73 -2.91
CA VAL A 78 6.90 0.74 -3.88
C VAL A 78 6.41 -0.69 -4.11
N THR A 79 5.18 -0.95 -3.70
CA THR A 79 4.51 -2.25 -3.80
C THR A 79 2.99 -2.09 -3.77
N THR A 80 2.27 -3.18 -3.99
CA THR A 80 0.81 -3.21 -4.05
C THR A 80 0.17 -3.43 -2.68
N THR A 81 -1.08 -2.99 -2.51
CA THR A 81 -1.83 -3.26 -1.27
C THR A 81 -1.91 -4.75 -0.93
N PRO A 82 -2.20 -5.68 -1.89
CA PRO A 82 -2.18 -7.10 -1.60
C PRO A 82 -0.82 -7.64 -1.17
N SER A 83 0.28 -7.03 -1.62
CA SER A 83 1.64 -7.40 -1.15
C SER A 83 1.80 -7.09 0.34
N VAL A 84 1.39 -5.89 0.79
CA VAL A 84 1.43 -5.53 2.22
C VAL A 84 0.56 -6.47 3.05
N SER A 85 -0.66 -6.74 2.59
CA SER A 85 -1.59 -7.68 3.23
C SER A 85 -1.02 -9.09 3.35
N TYR A 86 -0.40 -9.59 2.27
CA TYR A 86 0.23 -10.91 2.26
C TYR A 86 1.39 -10.99 3.26
N ILE A 87 2.30 -10.02 3.24
CA ILE A 87 3.46 -9.99 4.13
C ILE A 87 3.02 -9.81 5.59
N ALA A 88 2.06 -8.93 5.88
CA ALA A 88 1.54 -8.73 7.22
C ALA A 88 1.06 -10.04 7.87
N ARG A 89 0.37 -10.90 7.11
CA ARG A 89 -0.18 -12.17 7.63
C ARG A 89 0.79 -13.35 7.62
N THR A 90 1.87 -13.30 6.83
CA THR A 90 2.76 -14.46 6.62
C THR A 90 4.10 -14.35 7.32
N GLU A 91 4.45 -13.18 7.85
CA GLU A 91 5.75 -12.91 8.45
C GLU A 91 5.65 -12.31 9.87
N ASP A 92 4.57 -12.60 10.59
CA ASP A 92 4.35 -12.22 11.99
C ASP A 92 4.47 -10.71 12.27
N PHE A 93 3.92 -9.89 11.39
CA PHE A 93 3.77 -8.46 11.64
C PHE A 93 2.50 -8.17 12.46
N ASP A 94 2.58 -7.20 13.35
CA ASP A 94 1.45 -6.74 14.14
C ASP A 94 0.45 -5.94 13.30
N CYS A 95 0.99 -5.17 12.34
CA CYS A 95 0.22 -4.30 11.48
C CYS A 95 0.94 -4.08 10.15
N GLY A 96 0.15 -3.94 9.09
CA GLY A 96 0.59 -3.46 7.78
C GLY A 96 0.03 -2.06 7.50
N ILE A 97 0.81 -1.22 6.84
CA ILE A 97 0.38 0.10 6.39
C ILE A 97 0.61 0.21 4.88
N MET A 98 -0.44 0.58 4.14
CA MET A 98 -0.31 0.90 2.72
C MET A 98 -0.60 2.37 2.48
N ILE A 99 0.36 3.08 1.87
CA ILE A 99 0.26 4.48 1.50
C ILE A 99 -0.16 4.57 0.05
N SER A 100 -1.44 4.84 -0.20
CA SER A 100 -2.02 4.94 -1.53
C SER A 100 -3.45 5.47 -1.51
N ALA A 101 -3.82 6.26 -2.49
CA ALA A 101 -5.20 6.66 -2.76
C ALA A 101 -5.82 5.93 -3.97
N SER A 102 -5.31 4.74 -4.33
CA SER A 102 -5.87 3.92 -5.43
C SER A 102 -5.92 4.67 -6.77
N HIS A 103 -7.12 4.82 -7.36
CA HIS A 103 -7.37 5.45 -8.66
C HIS A 103 -7.49 6.99 -8.62
N ASN A 104 -7.37 7.60 -7.44
CA ASN A 104 -7.43 9.05 -7.30
C ASN A 104 -6.27 9.75 -8.04
N PRO A 105 -6.39 11.04 -8.37
CA PRO A 105 -5.31 11.84 -8.91
C PRO A 105 -4.04 11.84 -8.02
N PHE A 106 -2.90 12.20 -8.58
CA PHE A 106 -1.60 12.11 -7.90
C PHE A 106 -1.48 12.99 -6.64
N TYR A 107 -2.22 14.07 -6.56
CA TYR A 107 -2.21 15.01 -5.42
C TYR A 107 -2.98 14.48 -4.20
N ASP A 108 -3.88 13.51 -4.40
CA ASP A 108 -4.49 12.78 -3.29
C ASP A 108 -3.55 11.68 -2.79
N ASN A 109 -3.68 11.33 -1.52
CA ASN A 109 -3.05 10.14 -0.95
C ASN A 109 -3.93 9.52 0.13
N GLY A 110 -3.50 8.39 0.68
CA GLY A 110 -4.24 7.71 1.73
C GLY A 110 -3.36 6.81 2.58
N ILE A 111 -3.77 6.59 3.81
CA ILE A 111 -3.17 5.65 4.75
C ILE A 111 -4.18 4.54 5.02
N LYS A 112 -3.88 3.32 4.58
CA LYS A 112 -4.70 2.13 4.80
C LYS A 112 -4.02 1.28 5.86
N LEU A 113 -4.78 0.89 6.89
CA LEU A 113 -4.30 0.07 7.98
C LEU A 113 -4.79 -1.37 7.82
N ILE A 114 -3.86 -2.30 7.95
CA ILE A 114 -4.06 -3.74 7.73
C ILE A 114 -3.66 -4.46 9.02
N ASN A 115 -4.51 -5.35 9.52
CA ASN A 115 -4.22 -6.11 10.73
C ASN A 115 -3.22 -7.27 10.46
N SER A 116 -2.80 -7.98 11.51
CA SER A 116 -1.89 -9.12 11.41
C SER A 116 -2.43 -10.31 10.61
N LYS A 117 -3.74 -10.33 10.31
CA LYS A 117 -4.34 -11.35 9.43
C LYS A 117 -4.35 -10.95 7.96
N GLY A 118 -3.83 -9.77 7.63
CA GLY A 118 -3.85 -9.22 6.29
C GLY A 118 -5.20 -8.61 5.87
N GLU A 119 -6.07 -8.33 6.82
CA GLU A 119 -7.40 -7.75 6.62
C GLU A 119 -7.40 -6.27 6.97
N LYS A 120 -8.47 -5.56 6.60
CA LYS A 120 -8.69 -4.18 7.05
C LYS A 120 -8.63 -4.11 8.58
N MET A 121 -8.02 -3.06 9.12
CA MET A 121 -7.96 -2.80 10.55
C MET A 121 -9.37 -2.77 11.16
N ARG A 122 -9.49 -3.30 12.38
CA ARG A 122 -10.74 -3.33 13.14
C ARG A 122 -11.22 -1.92 13.47
N GLU A 123 -12.54 -1.74 13.46
CA GLU A 123 -13.16 -0.42 13.68
C GLU A 123 -12.93 0.12 15.11
N ASP A 124 -12.75 -0.75 16.11
CA ASP A 124 -12.42 -0.33 17.47
C ASP A 124 -11.04 0.33 17.55
N VAL A 125 -10.02 -0.28 16.88
CA VAL A 125 -8.67 0.30 16.80
C VAL A 125 -8.69 1.62 16.01
N ILE A 126 -9.43 1.65 14.90
CA ILE A 126 -9.62 2.89 14.11
C ILE A 126 -10.21 4.00 14.96
N SER A 127 -11.23 3.70 15.76
CA SER A 127 -11.86 4.68 16.66
C SER A 127 -10.88 5.22 17.70
N GLU A 128 -10.00 4.40 18.24
CA GLU A 128 -8.96 4.84 19.17
C GLU A 128 -7.90 5.74 18.49
N ILE A 129 -7.52 5.40 17.25
CA ILE A 129 -6.64 6.26 16.44
C ILE A 129 -7.28 7.63 16.22
N GLU A 130 -8.57 7.68 15.85
CA GLU A 130 -9.27 8.94 15.61
C GLU A 130 -9.34 9.82 16.88
N LYS A 131 -9.60 9.22 18.05
CA LYS A 131 -9.52 9.94 19.32
C LYS A 131 -8.13 10.53 19.55
N TYR A 132 -7.08 9.75 19.28
CA TYR A 132 -5.72 10.25 19.44
C TYR A 132 -5.37 11.37 18.44
N LEU A 133 -5.88 11.31 17.21
CA LEU A 133 -5.74 12.41 16.26
C LEU A 133 -6.40 13.70 16.78
N ASP A 134 -7.52 13.57 17.49
CA ASP A 134 -8.23 14.68 18.15
C ASP A 134 -7.64 15.10 19.51
N GLY A 135 -6.58 14.42 19.98
CA GLY A 135 -5.85 14.78 21.20
C GLY A 135 -6.14 13.94 22.45
N GLU A 136 -6.79 12.78 22.30
CA GLU A 136 -7.11 11.87 23.41
C GLU A 136 -6.54 10.44 23.17
N PRO A 137 -5.70 9.89 24.03
CA PRO A 137 -5.05 10.50 25.20
C PRO A 137 -3.95 11.50 24.80
N GLU A 138 -3.73 12.52 25.62
CA GLU A 138 -2.74 13.57 25.31
C GLU A 138 -1.30 13.04 25.24
N ASN A 139 -0.96 11.95 25.94
CA ASN A 139 0.41 11.50 26.11
C ASN A 139 0.59 10.01 25.78
N ILE A 140 1.09 9.73 24.59
CA ILE A 140 1.79 8.48 24.30
C ILE A 140 3.28 8.69 24.63
N PRO A 141 3.92 7.85 25.48
CA PRO A 141 5.32 8.04 25.84
C PRO A 141 6.25 7.90 24.63
N TYR A 142 7.33 8.64 24.62
CA TYR A 142 8.41 8.46 23.65
C TYR A 142 9.33 7.34 24.10
N ALA A 143 9.70 6.48 23.18
CA ALA A 143 10.77 5.53 23.41
C ALA A 143 12.12 6.26 23.55
N THR A 144 12.98 5.76 24.39
CA THR A 144 14.30 6.36 24.64
C THR A 144 15.40 5.31 24.58
N LYS A 145 16.62 5.73 24.28
CA LYS A 145 17.82 4.88 24.25
C LYS A 145 17.62 3.65 23.34
N GLU A 146 17.89 2.45 23.85
CA GLU A 146 17.75 1.15 23.17
C GLU A 146 16.31 0.78 22.80
N ASN A 147 15.32 1.45 23.41
CA ASN A 147 13.91 1.23 23.12
C ASN A 147 13.41 2.00 21.89
N ILE A 148 14.20 2.93 21.34
CA ILE A 148 13.84 3.57 20.06
C ILE A 148 13.79 2.50 18.98
N GLY A 149 12.73 2.49 18.18
CA GLY A 149 12.57 1.55 17.08
C GLY A 149 13.55 1.81 15.93
N CYS A 150 13.73 0.84 15.08
CA CYS A 150 14.60 0.95 13.92
C CYS A 150 13.83 0.75 12.59
N THR A 151 14.49 1.06 11.47
CA THR A 151 14.01 0.76 10.14
C THR A 151 14.80 -0.38 9.52
N VAL A 152 14.09 -1.26 8.82
CA VAL A 152 14.66 -2.40 8.11
C VAL A 152 14.23 -2.32 6.64
N ASP A 153 15.17 -2.36 5.70
CA ASP A 153 14.86 -2.59 4.30
C ASP A 153 14.35 -4.02 4.13
N HIS A 154 13.10 -4.14 3.70
CA HIS A 154 12.41 -5.42 3.57
C HIS A 154 11.98 -5.73 2.13
N THR A 155 12.79 -5.34 1.16
CA THR A 155 12.57 -5.64 -0.27
C THR A 155 12.39 -7.13 -0.53
N ALA A 156 13.01 -8.00 0.29
CA ALA A 156 12.84 -9.45 0.22
C ALA A 156 11.37 -9.89 0.42
N GLY A 157 10.60 -9.20 1.25
CA GLY A 157 9.16 -9.47 1.42
C GLY A 157 8.38 -9.28 0.12
N ARG A 158 8.65 -8.20 -0.61
CA ARG A 158 8.06 -7.98 -1.94
C ARG A 158 8.37 -9.12 -2.91
N ASN A 159 9.60 -9.63 -2.90
CA ASN A 159 9.99 -10.76 -3.75
C ASN A 159 9.27 -12.07 -3.34
N ARG A 160 9.05 -12.29 -2.03
CA ARG A 160 8.22 -13.42 -1.56
C ARG A 160 6.79 -13.34 -2.06
N TYR A 161 6.19 -12.14 -2.06
CA TYR A 161 4.86 -11.97 -2.63
C TYR A 161 4.82 -12.28 -4.13
N MET A 162 5.84 -11.86 -4.90
CA MET A 162 5.94 -12.27 -6.31
C MET A 162 6.05 -13.80 -6.46
N GLY A 163 6.89 -14.46 -5.65
CA GLY A 163 7.00 -15.92 -5.64
C GLY A 163 5.69 -16.61 -5.29
N TYR A 164 4.94 -16.06 -4.32
CA TYR A 164 3.60 -16.53 -4.00
C TYR A 164 2.65 -16.42 -5.19
N LEU A 165 2.59 -15.27 -5.88
CA LEU A 165 1.75 -15.12 -7.08
C LEU A 165 2.11 -16.13 -8.17
N MET A 166 3.40 -16.37 -8.40
CA MET A 166 3.86 -17.38 -9.36
C MET A 166 3.43 -18.79 -8.97
N SER A 167 3.43 -19.10 -7.68
CA SER A 167 3.01 -20.42 -7.16
C SER A 167 1.51 -20.73 -7.32
N LEU A 168 0.68 -19.70 -7.53
CA LEU A 168 -0.76 -19.88 -7.76
C LEU A 168 -1.07 -20.38 -9.19
N ALA A 169 -0.15 -20.22 -10.12
CA ALA A 169 -0.34 -20.64 -11.50
C ALA A 169 -0.19 -22.16 -11.61
N ILE A 170 -1.29 -22.85 -11.93
CA ILE A 170 -1.32 -24.30 -12.18
C ILE A 170 -0.90 -24.66 -13.62
N TYR A 171 -0.98 -23.69 -14.54
CA TYR A 171 -0.63 -23.86 -15.94
C TYR A 171 0.40 -22.84 -16.38
N SER A 172 1.22 -23.20 -17.37
CA SER A 172 2.16 -22.27 -18.01
C SER A 172 1.40 -21.25 -18.86
N PHE A 173 1.87 -20.01 -18.84
CA PHE A 173 1.41 -18.93 -19.73
C PHE A 173 2.21 -18.86 -21.03
N LYS A 174 3.07 -19.87 -21.32
CA LYS A 174 3.89 -19.92 -22.52
C LYS A 174 3.04 -19.82 -23.78
N GLY A 175 3.38 -18.86 -24.64
CA GLY A 175 2.65 -18.58 -25.87
C GLY A 175 1.54 -17.54 -25.74
N MET A 176 1.11 -17.20 -24.53
CA MET A 176 0.14 -16.15 -24.31
C MET A 176 0.75 -14.75 -24.48
N ARG A 177 0.00 -13.85 -25.07
CA ARG A 177 0.30 -12.43 -25.25
C ARG A 177 -0.58 -11.62 -24.30
N ILE A 178 0.03 -11.02 -23.26
CA ILE A 178 -0.71 -10.35 -22.19
C ILE A 178 -0.40 -8.85 -22.17
N GLY A 179 -1.46 -8.02 -22.26
CA GLY A 179 -1.37 -6.58 -22.09
C GLY A 179 -1.50 -6.16 -20.63
N LEU A 180 -0.66 -5.26 -20.20
CA LEU A 180 -0.69 -4.72 -18.84
C LEU A 180 -0.70 -3.19 -18.90
N ASP A 181 -1.72 -2.57 -18.28
CA ASP A 181 -1.66 -1.14 -17.97
C ASP A 181 -1.32 -0.99 -16.49
N ALA A 182 -0.12 -0.50 -16.20
CA ALA A 182 0.35 -0.29 -14.83
C ALA A 182 -0.11 1.04 -14.23
N ALA A 183 -0.81 1.88 -14.99
CA ALA A 183 -1.31 3.20 -14.57
C ALA A 183 -0.24 4.10 -13.91
N ASN A 184 1.03 3.90 -14.22
CA ASN A 184 2.19 4.48 -13.53
C ASN A 184 2.14 4.27 -11.99
N GLY A 185 1.43 3.25 -11.53
CA GLY A 185 1.20 2.91 -10.12
C GLY A 185 2.13 1.82 -9.60
N SER A 186 1.82 1.31 -8.43
CA SER A 186 2.68 0.43 -7.65
C SER A 186 2.96 -0.96 -8.24
N ALA A 187 2.17 -1.40 -9.23
CA ALA A 187 2.40 -2.69 -9.92
C ALA A 187 3.35 -2.61 -11.11
N TRP A 188 3.90 -1.45 -11.42
CA TRP A 188 4.65 -1.21 -12.67
C TRP A 188 5.81 -2.19 -12.92
N THR A 189 6.49 -2.66 -11.88
CA THR A 189 7.53 -3.69 -11.99
C THR A 189 7.01 -5.11 -11.71
N LEU A 190 6.13 -5.25 -10.73
CA LEU A 190 5.68 -6.53 -10.20
C LEU A 190 4.86 -7.31 -11.22
N ALA A 191 3.88 -6.68 -11.87
CA ALA A 191 2.97 -7.37 -12.78
C ALA A 191 3.72 -7.99 -13.96
N LYS A 192 4.59 -7.22 -14.61
CA LYS A 192 5.43 -7.73 -15.71
C LYS A 192 6.30 -8.89 -15.26
N ALA A 193 7.00 -8.76 -14.14
CA ALA A 193 7.92 -9.78 -13.64
C ALA A 193 7.21 -11.11 -13.37
N VAL A 194 6.00 -11.10 -12.82
CA VAL A 194 5.22 -12.31 -12.55
C VAL A 194 4.81 -13.01 -13.84
N PHE A 195 4.23 -12.29 -14.80
CA PHE A 195 3.77 -12.92 -16.05
C PHE A 195 4.92 -13.38 -16.95
N ASP A 196 6.01 -12.64 -17.01
CA ASP A 196 7.22 -13.07 -17.74
C ASP A 196 7.81 -14.36 -17.14
N ALA A 197 7.87 -14.46 -15.81
CA ALA A 197 8.35 -15.67 -15.13
C ALA A 197 7.43 -16.86 -15.37
N LEU A 198 6.13 -16.66 -15.58
CA LEU A 198 5.17 -17.71 -15.96
C LEU A 198 5.21 -18.06 -17.46
N GLY A 199 6.04 -17.39 -18.25
CA GLY A 199 6.28 -17.67 -19.66
C GLY A 199 5.43 -16.88 -20.65
N ALA A 200 4.65 -15.90 -20.21
CA ALA A 200 3.89 -15.02 -21.08
C ALA A 200 4.79 -14.03 -21.83
N LYS A 201 4.35 -13.58 -22.99
CA LYS A 201 4.90 -12.40 -23.66
C LYS A 201 4.09 -11.18 -23.22
N THR A 202 4.68 -10.32 -22.39
CA THR A 202 3.99 -9.14 -21.83
C THR A 202 4.20 -7.88 -22.66
N TYR A 203 3.13 -7.10 -22.77
CA TYR A 203 3.09 -5.79 -23.41
C TYR A 203 2.61 -4.80 -22.37
N VAL A 204 3.48 -3.90 -21.92
CA VAL A 204 3.20 -3.01 -20.79
C VAL A 204 3.11 -1.57 -21.26
N ILE A 205 2.07 -0.88 -20.83
CA ILE A 205 1.91 0.57 -20.98
C ILE A 205 1.84 1.24 -19.62
N ASN A 206 2.08 2.55 -19.58
CA ASN A 206 2.01 3.37 -18.37
C ASN A 206 2.83 2.81 -17.20
N ALA A 207 4.10 2.47 -17.48
CA ALA A 207 5.02 1.86 -16.53
C ALA A 207 6.29 2.70 -16.29
N SER A 208 6.17 4.02 -16.33
CA SER A 208 7.26 4.98 -16.10
C SER A 208 6.82 6.06 -15.11
N PRO A 209 6.64 5.69 -13.81
CA PRO A 209 6.15 6.63 -12.81
C PRO A 209 7.17 7.75 -12.55
N ASP A 210 6.69 9.00 -12.47
CA ASP A 210 7.48 10.19 -12.14
C ASP A 210 7.06 10.84 -10.80
N GLY A 211 6.07 10.24 -10.14
CA GLY A 211 5.51 10.74 -8.88
C GLY A 211 4.27 11.63 -9.04
N THR A 212 3.98 12.08 -10.27
CA THR A 212 2.85 12.97 -10.58
C THR A 212 1.94 12.43 -11.68
N ASN A 213 2.35 11.39 -12.38
CA ASN A 213 1.63 10.84 -13.52
C ASN A 213 0.79 9.59 -13.23
N ILE A 214 0.69 9.16 -11.97
CA ILE A 214 -0.17 8.01 -11.60
C ILE A 214 -1.63 8.31 -11.98
N ASN A 215 -2.28 7.36 -12.65
CA ASN A 215 -3.67 7.43 -13.13
C ASN A 215 -3.96 8.57 -14.14
N THR A 216 -2.95 9.31 -14.58
CA THR A 216 -3.15 10.42 -15.53
C THR A 216 -3.36 9.89 -16.93
N ASN A 217 -4.59 10.01 -17.44
CA ASN A 217 -5.01 9.49 -18.74
C ASN A 217 -4.69 8.00 -18.94
N CYS A 218 -4.74 7.21 -17.87
CA CYS A 218 -4.45 5.77 -17.88
C CYS A 218 -5.13 5.06 -16.72
N GLY A 219 -5.04 3.74 -16.69
CA GLY A 219 -5.64 2.93 -15.63
C GLY A 219 -7.15 2.76 -15.77
N SER A 220 -7.83 2.45 -14.66
CA SER A 220 -9.23 2.02 -14.64
C SER A 220 -10.25 3.09 -15.07
N THR A 221 -9.88 4.35 -15.01
CA THR A 221 -10.71 5.48 -15.44
C THR A 221 -10.48 5.90 -16.90
N HIS A 222 -9.44 5.37 -17.56
CA HIS A 222 -9.05 5.68 -18.93
C HIS A 222 -8.52 4.41 -19.62
N ILE A 223 -9.42 3.57 -20.10
CA ILE A 223 -9.10 2.23 -20.62
C ILE A 223 -8.72 2.22 -22.12
N GLU A 224 -8.85 3.34 -22.80
CA GLU A 224 -8.72 3.47 -24.27
C GLU A 224 -7.33 3.01 -24.74
N GLY A 225 -6.27 3.43 -24.03
CA GLY A 225 -4.90 3.05 -24.35
C GLY A 225 -4.66 1.53 -24.29
N LEU A 226 -5.28 0.86 -23.31
CA LEU A 226 -5.19 -0.61 -23.22
C LEU A 226 -6.03 -1.30 -24.29
N GLN A 227 -7.22 -0.78 -24.63
CA GLN A 227 -8.04 -1.30 -25.72
C GLN A 227 -7.33 -1.23 -27.07
N ASP A 228 -6.64 -0.11 -27.35
CA ASP A 228 -5.84 0.06 -28.56
C ASP A 228 -4.62 -0.88 -28.58
N LEU A 229 -3.98 -1.08 -27.44
CA LEU A 229 -2.89 -2.05 -27.31
C LEU A 229 -3.37 -3.48 -27.63
N VAL A 230 -4.52 -3.88 -27.07
CA VAL A 230 -5.11 -5.21 -27.30
C VAL A 230 -5.37 -5.45 -28.78
N LYS A 231 -5.96 -4.46 -29.48
CA LYS A 231 -6.27 -4.58 -30.93
C LYS A 231 -5.01 -4.62 -31.77
N ARG A 232 -4.06 -3.70 -31.52
CA ARG A 232 -2.81 -3.57 -32.29
C ARG A 232 -1.93 -4.80 -32.17
N GLU A 233 -1.80 -5.33 -30.95
CA GLU A 233 -0.91 -6.44 -30.65
C GLU A 233 -1.61 -7.81 -30.68
N HIS A 234 -2.90 -7.86 -30.98
CA HIS A 234 -3.70 -9.10 -30.96
C HIS A 234 -3.46 -9.92 -29.67
N LEU A 235 -3.74 -9.28 -28.52
CA LEU A 235 -3.47 -9.87 -27.22
C LEU A 235 -4.55 -10.87 -26.81
N ASP A 236 -4.15 -11.94 -26.13
CA ASP A 236 -5.05 -13.00 -25.62
C ASP A 236 -5.80 -12.54 -24.35
N ALA A 237 -5.16 -11.71 -23.54
CA ALA A 237 -5.72 -11.15 -22.31
C ALA A 237 -5.10 -9.80 -21.99
N CYS A 238 -5.80 -9.02 -21.17
CA CYS A 238 -5.26 -7.77 -20.64
C CYS A 238 -5.67 -7.57 -19.18
N LEU A 239 -4.82 -6.86 -18.43
CA LEU A 239 -5.08 -6.50 -17.05
C LEU A 239 -4.80 -5.02 -16.84
N LEU A 240 -5.68 -4.41 -16.04
CA LEU A 240 -5.55 -3.07 -15.52
C LEU A 240 -5.15 -3.14 -14.05
N TYR A 241 -4.12 -2.41 -13.69
CA TYR A 241 -3.79 -2.17 -12.30
C TYR A 241 -4.38 -0.82 -11.87
N THR A 242 -4.81 -0.73 -10.60
CA THR A 242 -5.68 0.32 -10.03
C THR A 242 -7.15 0.21 -10.43
N SER A 243 -7.64 -1.00 -10.62
CA SER A 243 -9.08 -1.19 -10.71
C SER A 243 -9.74 -0.74 -9.40
N PRO A 244 -10.86 -0.03 -9.45
CA PRO A 244 -11.71 0.14 -8.28
C PRO A 244 -12.03 -1.23 -7.70
N SER A 245 -12.16 -1.32 -6.38
CA SER A 245 -12.63 -2.57 -5.78
C SER A 245 -14.01 -2.91 -6.34
N PRO A 246 -14.45 -4.19 -6.36
CA PRO A 246 -15.81 -4.54 -6.77
C PRO A 246 -16.91 -3.71 -6.08
N ARG A 247 -16.63 -3.19 -4.88
CA ARG A 247 -17.53 -2.27 -4.14
C ARG A 247 -17.59 -0.87 -4.74
N ASP A 248 -16.54 -0.41 -5.43
CA ASP A 248 -16.53 0.90 -6.06
C ASP A 248 -17.31 0.88 -7.38
N THR A 249 -17.39 -0.27 -8.06
CA THR A 249 -18.21 -0.46 -9.26
C THR A 249 -19.70 -0.54 -8.95
N GLU A 250 -20.09 -0.96 -7.76
CA GLU A 250 -21.50 -0.97 -7.33
C GLU A 250 -22.06 0.43 -7.03
N ARG A 251 -21.20 1.40 -6.73
CA ARG A 251 -21.60 2.80 -6.46
C ARG A 251 -21.75 3.65 -7.72
N SER A 252 -21.32 3.16 -8.87
CA SER A 252 -21.40 3.86 -10.16
C SER A 252 -22.56 3.37 -11.04
N ARG A 253 -23.54 2.67 -10.48
CA ARG A 253 -24.80 2.27 -11.14
C ARG A 253 -25.97 3.05 -10.60
#